data_6f58f751a7214ebb9e2b8cc2d81c527f
#
_entry.id   6f58f751a7214ebb9e2b8cc2d81c527f
#
_cell.length_a   1.000
_cell.length_b   1.000
_cell.length_c   1.000
_cell.angle_alpha   90.00
_cell.angle_beta   90.00
_cell.angle_gamma   90.00
#
_symmetry.space_group_name_H-M   'P 1'
#
loop_
_entity.id
_entity.type
_entity.pdbx_description
1 polymer ?
#
loop_
_entity_poly.entity_id
_entity_poly.type
_entity_poly.pdbx_seq_one_letter_code
_entity_poly.pdbx_strand_id
1 'polypeptide(L)'
;MKLIQVKNGLLEAENFFLASSFADFAGESNITRDIKTGKLKLISNNKIERKFDYKEFVIEVEKENFNDIKDMDYSMLYLGNSDHIFGIKDLKSNEQNRYWKILKKDNYIQAYSSNDGKNYTNMGGMEFAEPLTKQGFMKYSDEDFILNNYKVYAKPYVTIQNFPENTLCELYDLDNNLIKTRLFNSDMECKVFIDSKISGYFTFKDRDRKVIYTSDALQLQYGDMWVFSPYNFEIIYHGNVVTNVSPAMLQDLEELITIKNIGDKDYNNIKIGTETPSNDLIQLSFDGINYADSLTIDSIKQRESKGIYVKITKNAENHNFAVRDFHLVISE
;
A
#
# COMPACT_ATOMS: atom_id res chain seq x y z
N MET A 1 1.85 23.17 10.63
CA MET A 1 0.78 22.49 9.86
C MET A 1 1.44 21.65 8.78
N LYS A 2 1.07 20.38 8.64
CA LYS A 2 1.62 19.50 7.60
C LYS A 2 0.63 18.39 7.23
N LEU A 3 0.83 17.79 6.05
CA LEU A 3 0.26 16.48 5.70
C LEU A 3 1.11 15.39 6.34
N ILE A 4 0.45 14.48 7.06
CA ILE A 4 1.08 13.33 7.71
C ILE A 4 0.52 12.07 7.06
N GLN A 5 1.39 11.20 6.57
CA GLN A 5 0.97 9.87 6.16
C GLN A 5 0.61 9.06 7.40
N VAL A 6 -0.65 8.65 7.49
CA VAL A 6 -1.17 7.86 8.62
C VAL A 6 -1.40 6.41 8.23
N LYS A 7 -1.36 6.09 6.95
CA LYS A 7 -1.45 4.73 6.44
C LYS A 7 -0.68 4.59 5.14
N ASN A 8 0.16 3.55 5.07
CA ASN A 8 0.78 3.09 3.83
C ASN A 8 -0.20 2.15 3.12
N GLY A 9 -0.42 2.36 1.84
CA GLY A 9 -1.34 1.56 1.06
C GLY A 9 -0.83 0.18 0.65
N LEU A 10 0.46 -0.09 0.81
CA LEU A 10 1.05 -1.39 0.48
C LEU A 10 0.63 -2.44 1.51
N LEU A 11 -0.15 -3.44 1.08
CA LEU A 11 -0.63 -4.55 1.92
C LEU A 11 0.33 -5.72 1.93
N GLU A 12 0.88 -6.05 0.76
CA GLU A 12 1.76 -7.20 0.57
C GLU A 12 2.88 -6.86 -0.40
N ALA A 13 4.07 -7.34 -0.10
CA ALA A 13 5.23 -7.29 -1.00
C ALA A 13 6.03 -8.57 -0.80
N GLU A 14 5.99 -9.46 -1.78
CA GLU A 14 6.77 -10.70 -1.71
C GLU A 14 8.26 -10.43 -1.87
N ASN A 15 9.03 -11.10 -1.06
CA ASN A 15 10.49 -11.07 -1.12
C ASN A 15 11.02 -12.43 -1.62
N PHE A 16 11.26 -12.53 -2.91
CA PHE A 16 11.69 -13.78 -3.55
C PHE A 16 13.11 -14.23 -3.21
N PHE A 17 13.87 -13.44 -2.45
CA PHE A 17 15.12 -13.89 -1.82
C PHE A 17 14.89 -14.80 -0.60
N LEU A 18 13.65 -14.94 -0.14
CA LEU A 18 13.31 -15.81 0.98
C LEU A 18 12.77 -17.17 0.49
N ALA A 19 13.18 -18.23 1.16
CA ALA A 19 12.70 -19.58 0.85
C ALA A 19 11.20 -19.77 1.10
N SER A 20 10.59 -18.91 1.91
CA SER A 20 9.15 -18.92 2.23
C SER A 20 8.28 -18.08 1.28
N SER A 21 8.86 -17.48 0.23
CA SER A 21 8.05 -16.73 -0.76
C SER A 21 6.95 -17.61 -1.35
N PHE A 22 5.71 -17.10 -1.35
CA PHE A 22 4.52 -17.84 -1.80
C PHE A 22 4.23 -19.16 -1.04
N ALA A 23 4.74 -19.32 0.18
CA ALA A 23 4.49 -20.54 0.97
C ALA A 23 3.01 -20.75 1.33
N ASP A 24 2.18 -19.71 1.31
CA ASP A 24 0.73 -19.77 1.53
C ASP A 24 -0.08 -20.06 0.25
N PHE A 25 0.57 -20.18 -0.91
CA PHE A 25 -0.11 -20.60 -2.12
C PHE A 25 -0.24 -22.14 -2.13
N ALA A 26 -1.45 -22.63 -2.36
CA ALA A 26 -1.67 -24.02 -2.65
C ALA A 26 -1.01 -24.39 -3.99
N GLY A 27 -0.39 -25.57 -4.06
CA GLY A 27 0.40 -25.99 -5.22
C GLY A 27 1.88 -25.60 -5.13
N GLU A 28 2.41 -25.44 -3.92
CA GLU A 28 3.80 -25.05 -3.65
C GLU A 28 4.83 -25.98 -4.33
N SER A 29 4.51 -27.27 -4.55
CA SER A 29 5.35 -28.21 -5.29
C SER A 29 5.60 -27.81 -6.76
N ASN A 30 4.78 -26.91 -7.29
CA ASN A 30 4.89 -26.40 -8.68
C ASN A 30 5.82 -25.20 -8.80
N ILE A 31 6.43 -24.73 -7.72
CA ILE A 31 7.30 -23.56 -7.73
C ILE A 31 8.72 -23.91 -7.31
N THR A 32 9.66 -23.18 -7.88
CA THR A 32 11.07 -23.16 -7.47
C THR A 32 11.47 -21.73 -7.14
N ARG A 33 12.19 -21.56 -6.04
CA ARG A 33 12.69 -20.28 -5.57
C ARG A 33 14.17 -20.15 -5.81
N ASP A 34 14.57 -19.20 -6.60
CA ASP A 34 15.99 -18.84 -6.75
C ASP A 34 16.32 -17.69 -5.79
N ILE A 35 16.71 -18.06 -4.58
CA ILE A 35 17.05 -17.10 -3.51
C ILE A 35 18.30 -16.26 -3.79
N LYS A 36 19.13 -16.63 -4.79
CA LYS A 36 20.29 -15.84 -5.17
C LYS A 36 19.93 -14.70 -6.11
N THR A 37 19.00 -14.93 -7.02
CA THR A 37 18.56 -13.93 -8.01
C THR A 37 17.26 -13.25 -7.64
N GLY A 38 16.59 -13.67 -6.56
CA GLY A 38 15.29 -13.13 -6.14
C GLY A 38 14.17 -13.42 -7.15
N LYS A 39 14.18 -14.60 -7.76
CA LYS A 39 13.19 -15.02 -8.75
C LYS A 39 12.39 -16.22 -8.24
N LEU A 40 11.09 -16.21 -8.56
CA LEU A 40 10.21 -17.34 -8.34
C LEU A 40 9.79 -17.89 -9.70
N LYS A 41 9.91 -19.21 -9.86
CA LYS A 41 9.57 -19.91 -11.09
C LYS A 41 8.39 -20.85 -10.88
N LEU A 42 7.40 -20.79 -11.73
CA LEU A 42 6.36 -21.79 -11.88
C LEU A 42 6.81 -22.78 -12.97
N ILE A 43 7.14 -24.02 -12.56
CA ILE A 43 7.90 -24.98 -13.37
C ILE A 43 7.04 -26.02 -14.11
N SER A 44 5.77 -26.17 -13.78
CA SER A 44 4.89 -27.15 -14.40
C SER A 44 3.68 -26.51 -15.07
N ASN A 45 3.06 -27.22 -16.01
CA ASN A 45 1.78 -26.84 -16.63
C ASN A 45 0.65 -26.95 -15.60
N ASN A 46 0.63 -26.05 -14.64
CA ASN A 46 -0.23 -26.10 -13.47
C ASN A 46 -0.53 -24.68 -12.95
N LYS A 47 -1.21 -24.62 -11.84
CA LYS A 47 -1.56 -23.39 -11.13
C LYS A 47 -1.06 -23.41 -9.70
N ILE A 48 -0.87 -22.23 -9.15
CA ILE A 48 -0.78 -21.96 -7.73
C ILE A 48 -1.88 -20.97 -7.36
N GLU A 49 -2.54 -21.17 -6.25
CA GLU A 49 -3.61 -20.26 -5.82
C GLU A 49 -3.66 -20.12 -4.29
N ARG A 50 -4.18 -19.01 -3.82
CA ARG A 50 -4.43 -18.75 -2.41
C ARG A 50 -5.78 -18.08 -2.19
N LYS A 51 -6.21 -18.02 -0.92
CA LYS A 51 -7.33 -17.18 -0.51
C LYS A 51 -7.02 -15.72 -0.78
N PHE A 52 -8.00 -14.98 -1.31
CA PHE A 52 -7.90 -13.57 -1.60
C PHE A 52 -9.27 -12.92 -1.46
N ASP A 53 -9.45 -12.04 -0.48
CA ASP A 53 -10.74 -11.48 -0.10
C ASP A 53 -10.74 -9.93 0.01
N TYR A 54 -9.77 -9.26 -0.62
CA TYR A 54 -9.75 -7.80 -0.68
C TYR A 54 -10.88 -7.26 -1.55
N LYS A 55 -11.61 -6.27 -1.04
CA LYS A 55 -12.74 -5.64 -1.75
C LYS A 55 -12.27 -4.69 -2.85
N GLU A 56 -11.33 -3.82 -2.51
CA GLU A 56 -10.66 -2.90 -3.42
C GLU A 56 -9.16 -3.12 -3.31
N PHE A 57 -8.45 -3.10 -4.43
CA PHE A 57 -7.01 -3.35 -4.45
C PHE A 57 -6.38 -2.92 -5.78
N VAL A 58 -5.05 -2.87 -5.76
CA VAL A 58 -4.21 -2.93 -6.97
C VAL A 58 -3.20 -4.05 -6.76
N ILE A 59 -3.09 -4.96 -7.73
CA ILE A 59 -2.02 -5.95 -7.80
C ILE A 59 -1.05 -5.51 -8.89
N GLU A 60 0.23 -5.46 -8.57
CA GLU A 60 1.31 -5.24 -9.53
C GLU A 60 2.23 -6.46 -9.56
N VAL A 61 2.54 -6.92 -10.77
CA VAL A 61 3.43 -8.06 -11.03
C VAL A 61 4.47 -7.64 -12.04
N GLU A 62 5.73 -8.00 -11.77
CA GLU A 62 6.79 -7.98 -12.75
C GLU A 62 7.20 -9.43 -13.06
N LYS A 63 7.21 -9.79 -14.32
CA LYS A 63 7.54 -11.13 -14.80
C LYS A 63 8.53 -11.08 -15.97
N GLU A 64 9.13 -12.21 -16.28
CA GLU A 64 9.87 -12.38 -17.54
C GLU A 64 8.91 -12.81 -18.66
N ASN A 65 9.22 -12.40 -19.87
CA ASN A 65 8.51 -12.89 -21.06
C ASN A 65 9.06 -14.26 -21.46
N PHE A 66 8.24 -15.09 -22.07
CA PHE A 66 8.71 -16.32 -22.70
C PHE A 66 9.63 -15.99 -23.87
N ASN A 67 10.68 -16.79 -24.05
CA ASN A 67 11.61 -16.63 -25.19
C ASN A 67 11.01 -17.18 -26.50
N ASP A 68 10.31 -18.32 -26.40
CA ASP A 68 9.67 -18.98 -27.55
C ASP A 68 8.26 -19.48 -27.17
N ILE A 69 7.27 -18.59 -27.31
CA ILE A 69 5.87 -18.92 -27.01
C ILE A 69 5.23 -19.67 -28.17
N LYS A 70 4.71 -20.87 -27.93
CA LYS A 70 4.00 -21.70 -28.91
C LYS A 70 2.51 -21.30 -28.96
N ASP A 71 1.80 -21.80 -29.98
CA ASP A 71 0.41 -21.38 -30.26
C ASP A 71 -0.58 -21.58 -29.08
N MET A 72 -0.37 -22.58 -28.26
CA MET A 72 -1.24 -22.87 -27.11
C MET A 72 -0.65 -22.42 -25.78
N ASP A 73 0.56 -21.87 -25.79
CA ASP A 73 1.25 -21.44 -24.59
C ASP A 73 0.60 -20.19 -24.00
N TYR A 74 0.51 -20.13 -22.69
CA TYR A 74 0.14 -18.93 -21.96
C TYR A 74 0.68 -18.92 -20.53
N SER A 75 0.80 -17.71 -19.98
CA SER A 75 0.89 -17.45 -18.55
C SER A 75 -0.22 -16.50 -18.14
N MET A 76 -0.70 -16.61 -16.92
CA MET A 76 -1.86 -15.84 -16.44
C MET A 76 -1.74 -15.51 -14.95
N LEU A 77 -2.03 -14.26 -14.59
CA LEU A 77 -2.46 -13.86 -13.27
C LEU A 77 -3.99 -13.82 -13.27
N TYR A 78 -4.63 -14.47 -12.31
CA TYR A 78 -6.09 -14.51 -12.22
C TYR A 78 -6.61 -14.25 -10.81
N LEU A 79 -7.84 -13.76 -10.76
CA LEU A 79 -8.65 -13.60 -9.56
C LEU A 79 -10.05 -14.18 -9.85
N GLY A 80 -10.73 -14.65 -8.82
CA GLY A 80 -12.07 -15.18 -9.00
C GLY A 80 -12.73 -15.70 -7.75
N ASN A 81 -13.83 -16.38 -7.97
CA ASN A 81 -14.56 -17.19 -6.99
C ASN A 81 -14.79 -18.60 -7.55
N SER A 82 -15.79 -19.34 -7.06
CA SER A 82 -16.13 -20.67 -7.59
C SER A 82 -16.58 -20.62 -9.06
N ASP A 83 -17.27 -19.56 -9.48
CA ASP A 83 -18.04 -19.52 -10.70
C ASP A 83 -17.40 -18.66 -11.80
N HIS A 84 -16.67 -17.64 -11.43
CA HIS A 84 -16.10 -16.67 -12.35
C HIS A 84 -14.61 -16.42 -12.11
N ILE A 85 -13.88 -16.24 -13.17
CA ILE A 85 -12.45 -15.89 -13.17
C ILE A 85 -12.24 -14.67 -14.07
N PHE A 86 -11.53 -13.69 -13.53
CA PHE A 86 -10.97 -12.55 -14.27
C PHE A 86 -9.45 -12.61 -14.21
N GLY A 87 -8.77 -12.26 -15.30
CA GLY A 87 -7.32 -12.25 -15.27
C GLY A 87 -6.68 -11.58 -16.49
N ILE A 88 -5.38 -11.44 -16.40
CA ILE A 88 -4.52 -10.98 -17.50
C ILE A 88 -3.60 -12.12 -17.89
N LYS A 89 -3.45 -12.35 -19.20
CA LYS A 89 -2.63 -13.42 -19.74
C LYS A 89 -1.83 -12.98 -20.96
N ASP A 90 -0.66 -13.57 -21.13
CA ASP A 90 0.10 -13.55 -22.37
C ASP A 90 -0.27 -14.77 -23.24
N LEU A 91 -0.38 -14.52 -24.51
CA LEU A 91 -0.59 -15.51 -25.58
C LEU A 91 0.36 -15.19 -26.71
N LYS A 92 0.66 -16.16 -27.58
CA LYS A 92 1.45 -15.95 -28.80
C LYS A 92 0.83 -14.87 -29.70
N SER A 93 -0.49 -14.78 -29.75
CA SER A 93 -1.21 -13.78 -30.55
C SER A 93 -1.13 -12.36 -30.00
N ASN A 94 -0.66 -12.17 -28.77
CA ASN A 94 -0.60 -10.89 -28.08
C ASN A 94 0.86 -10.49 -27.85
N GLU A 95 1.11 -9.19 -27.82
CA GLU A 95 2.39 -8.69 -27.35
C GLU A 95 2.60 -9.09 -25.90
N GLN A 96 3.75 -9.70 -25.58
CA GLN A 96 4.12 -10.01 -24.22
C GLN A 96 4.63 -8.78 -23.51
N ASN A 97 4.06 -8.49 -22.32
CA ASN A 97 4.45 -7.35 -21.52
C ASN A 97 5.02 -7.80 -20.18
N ARG A 98 6.13 -7.18 -19.78
CA ARG A 98 6.86 -7.50 -18.55
C ARG A 98 6.09 -7.19 -17.28
N TYR A 99 5.23 -6.17 -17.30
CA TYR A 99 4.49 -5.70 -16.12
C TYR A 99 3.00 -5.89 -16.32
N TRP A 100 2.36 -6.52 -15.34
CA TRP A 100 0.92 -6.67 -15.25
C TRP A 100 0.37 -5.92 -14.06
N LYS A 101 -0.80 -5.34 -14.23
CA LYS A 101 -1.54 -4.70 -13.15
C LYS A 101 -3.02 -5.08 -13.24
N ILE A 102 -3.59 -5.53 -12.11
CA ILE A 102 -5.04 -5.67 -11.95
C ILE A 102 -5.50 -4.72 -10.87
N LEU A 103 -6.55 -3.97 -11.18
CA LEU A 103 -7.16 -2.99 -10.30
C LEU A 103 -8.63 -3.34 -10.10
N LYS A 104 -9.10 -3.36 -8.84
CA LYS A 104 -10.52 -3.45 -8.50
C LYS A 104 -10.93 -2.23 -7.71
N LYS A 105 -11.99 -1.56 -8.18
CA LYS A 105 -12.65 -0.45 -7.52
C LYS A 105 -14.15 -0.68 -7.54
N ASP A 106 -14.80 -0.59 -6.38
CA ASP A 106 -16.21 -0.90 -6.25
C ASP A 106 -16.51 -2.29 -6.88
N ASN A 107 -17.45 -2.35 -7.81
CA ASN A 107 -17.81 -3.58 -8.53
C ASN A 107 -17.08 -3.73 -9.87
N TYR A 108 -16.11 -2.89 -10.19
CA TYR A 108 -15.43 -2.95 -11.49
C TYR A 108 -13.97 -3.39 -11.35
N ILE A 109 -13.57 -4.39 -12.16
CA ILE A 109 -12.21 -4.92 -12.22
C ILE A 109 -11.61 -4.65 -13.60
N GLN A 110 -10.33 -4.25 -13.63
CA GLN A 110 -9.62 -3.91 -14.86
C GLN A 110 -8.22 -4.51 -14.86
N ALA A 111 -7.75 -4.90 -16.04
CA ALA A 111 -6.41 -5.38 -16.28
C ALA A 111 -5.63 -4.40 -17.15
N TYR A 112 -4.34 -4.29 -16.86
CA TYR A 112 -3.41 -3.42 -17.57
C TYR A 112 -2.08 -4.14 -17.78
N SER A 113 -1.39 -3.82 -18.87
CA SER A 113 -0.04 -4.30 -19.13
C SER A 113 0.90 -3.16 -19.49
N SER A 114 2.20 -3.38 -19.28
CA SER A 114 3.25 -2.41 -19.59
C SER A 114 4.58 -3.10 -19.86
N ASN A 115 5.41 -2.51 -20.70
CA ASN A 115 6.79 -2.95 -20.93
C ASN A 115 7.81 -2.23 -20.04
N ASP A 116 7.47 -1.05 -19.51
CA ASP A 116 8.37 -0.19 -18.72
C ASP A 116 7.96 -0.04 -17.24
N GLY A 117 6.80 -0.59 -16.85
CA GLY A 117 6.23 -0.46 -15.50
C GLY A 117 5.70 0.93 -15.15
N LYS A 118 5.65 1.85 -16.13
CA LYS A 118 5.18 3.24 -15.95
C LYS A 118 3.97 3.54 -16.84
N ASN A 119 4.08 3.24 -18.11
CA ASN A 119 3.05 3.49 -19.11
C ASN A 119 2.21 2.23 -19.29
N TYR A 120 1.01 2.21 -18.71
CA TYR A 120 0.12 1.06 -18.74
C TYR A 120 -0.96 1.20 -19.79
N THR A 121 -1.12 0.16 -20.61
CA THR A 121 -2.21 0.00 -21.57
C THR A 121 -3.34 -0.79 -20.91
N ASN A 122 -4.57 -0.30 -21.04
CA ASN A 122 -5.75 -1.02 -20.57
C ASN A 122 -6.04 -2.22 -21.49
N MET A 123 -6.08 -3.42 -20.91
CA MET A 123 -6.32 -4.69 -21.60
C MET A 123 -7.78 -5.12 -21.55
N GLY A 124 -8.61 -4.37 -20.81
CA GLY A 124 -10.03 -4.63 -20.66
C GLY A 124 -10.45 -4.67 -19.19
N GLY A 125 -11.76 -4.78 -18.99
CA GLY A 125 -12.35 -4.86 -17.66
C GLY A 125 -13.79 -5.33 -17.74
N MET A 126 -14.35 -5.64 -16.58
CA MET A 126 -15.74 -6.07 -16.44
C MET A 126 -16.30 -5.69 -15.07
N GLU A 127 -17.61 -5.71 -14.97
CA GLU A 127 -18.28 -5.67 -13.69
C GLU A 127 -18.09 -7.01 -12.97
N PHE A 128 -17.65 -6.96 -11.71
CA PHE A 128 -17.43 -8.11 -10.85
C PHE A 128 -17.95 -7.77 -9.45
N ALA A 129 -19.28 -7.89 -9.30
CA ALA A 129 -19.98 -7.51 -8.06
C ALA A 129 -19.81 -8.54 -6.95
N GLU A 130 -19.56 -9.79 -7.30
CA GLU A 130 -19.39 -10.88 -6.33
C GLU A 130 -18.07 -10.77 -5.57
N PRO A 131 -18.01 -11.27 -4.33
CA PRO A 131 -16.76 -11.34 -3.59
C PRO A 131 -15.73 -12.22 -4.31
N LEU A 132 -14.51 -11.72 -4.39
CA LEU A 132 -13.36 -12.52 -4.77
C LEU A 132 -12.98 -13.42 -3.60
N THR A 133 -12.67 -14.67 -3.88
CA THR A 133 -12.28 -15.65 -2.86
C THR A 133 -10.90 -16.24 -3.10
N LYS A 134 -10.36 -16.07 -4.31
CA LYS A 134 -9.07 -16.62 -4.69
C LYS A 134 -8.28 -15.74 -5.65
N GLN A 135 -6.98 -15.87 -5.60
CA GLN A 135 -6.01 -15.28 -6.52
C GLN A 135 -4.95 -16.33 -6.82
N GLY A 136 -4.47 -16.34 -8.06
CA GLY A 136 -3.45 -17.30 -8.43
C GLY A 136 -2.70 -16.95 -9.70
N PHE A 137 -1.73 -17.80 -9.96
CA PHE A 137 -0.99 -17.82 -11.22
C PHE A 137 -1.15 -19.19 -11.85
N MET A 138 -1.21 -19.21 -13.18
CA MET A 138 -1.16 -20.44 -13.94
C MET A 138 -0.29 -20.27 -15.17
N LYS A 139 0.25 -21.38 -15.63
CA LYS A 139 0.92 -21.43 -16.91
C LYS A 139 0.55 -22.72 -17.65
N TYR A 140 0.58 -22.62 -18.95
CA TYR A 140 0.56 -23.71 -19.89
C TYR A 140 1.63 -23.44 -20.93
N SER A 141 2.83 -23.97 -20.70
CA SER A 141 4.01 -23.77 -21.53
C SER A 141 5.12 -24.72 -21.09
N ASP A 142 6.03 -25.08 -22.00
CA ASP A 142 7.26 -25.79 -21.67
C ASP A 142 8.29 -24.87 -20.97
N GLU A 143 8.21 -23.54 -21.22
CA GLU A 143 9.10 -22.58 -20.56
C GLU A 143 8.65 -22.26 -19.13
N ASP A 144 9.59 -21.88 -18.27
CA ASP A 144 9.31 -21.44 -16.91
C ASP A 144 8.59 -20.08 -16.92
N PHE A 145 7.53 -19.96 -16.14
CA PHE A 145 6.92 -18.67 -15.83
C PHE A 145 7.65 -18.05 -14.63
N ILE A 146 8.39 -16.97 -14.88
CA ILE A 146 9.29 -16.36 -13.91
C ILE A 146 8.70 -15.04 -13.40
N LEU A 147 8.54 -14.94 -12.08
CA LEU A 147 8.14 -13.72 -11.37
C LEU A 147 9.36 -13.04 -10.74
N ASN A 148 9.48 -11.74 -10.94
CA ASN A 148 10.54 -10.90 -10.37
C ASN A 148 10.02 -10.02 -9.22
N ASN A 149 8.72 -9.65 -9.25
CA ASN A 149 8.11 -8.81 -8.23
C ASN A 149 6.60 -9.07 -8.16
N TYR A 150 6.07 -8.97 -6.94
CA TYR A 150 4.64 -9.07 -6.67
C TYR A 150 4.27 -8.15 -5.51
N LYS A 151 3.27 -7.29 -5.71
CA LYS A 151 2.77 -6.36 -4.69
C LYS A 151 1.26 -6.24 -4.72
N VAL A 152 0.66 -6.09 -3.56
CA VAL A 152 -0.77 -5.79 -3.39
C VAL A 152 -0.91 -4.50 -2.61
N TYR A 153 -1.74 -3.60 -3.10
CA TYR A 153 -2.08 -2.33 -2.47
C TYR A 153 -3.56 -2.27 -2.13
N ALA A 154 -3.91 -1.53 -1.07
CA ALA A 154 -5.25 -1.50 -0.48
C ALA A 154 -6.32 -0.90 -1.39
N LYS A 155 -6.03 0.13 -2.15
CA LYS A 155 -7.02 0.91 -2.91
C LYS A 155 -6.37 1.59 -4.10
N PRO A 156 -7.11 1.85 -5.19
CA PRO A 156 -6.53 2.50 -6.38
C PRO A 156 -6.44 4.04 -6.26
N TYR A 157 -6.54 4.60 -5.07
CA TYR A 157 -6.50 6.04 -4.82
C TYR A 157 -5.76 6.37 -3.53
N VAL A 158 -5.26 7.60 -3.46
CA VAL A 158 -4.77 8.24 -2.24
C VAL A 158 -5.95 8.91 -1.54
N THR A 159 -6.08 8.72 -0.24
CA THR A 159 -7.07 9.39 0.59
C THR A 159 -6.40 10.54 1.35
N ILE A 160 -7.03 11.72 1.35
CA ILE A 160 -6.61 12.87 2.14
C ILE A 160 -7.76 13.27 3.04
N GLN A 161 -7.48 13.59 4.30
CA GLN A 161 -8.51 13.90 5.30
C GLN A 161 -8.20 15.20 6.05
N ASN A 162 -9.22 15.72 6.76
CA ASN A 162 -9.19 16.86 7.67
C ASN A 162 -9.09 18.24 6.99
N PHE A 163 -9.54 18.37 5.76
CA PHE A 163 -9.87 19.69 5.22
C PHE A 163 -11.38 19.90 5.16
N PRO A 164 -11.88 21.13 5.34
CA PRO A 164 -13.31 21.43 5.26
C PRO A 164 -13.92 21.00 3.93
N GLU A 165 -15.21 20.64 3.97
CA GLU A 165 -15.99 20.37 2.76
C GLU A 165 -15.86 21.49 1.72
N ASN A 166 -15.79 21.10 0.44
CA ASN A 166 -15.59 21.97 -0.72
C ASN A 166 -14.20 22.66 -0.79
N THR A 167 -13.24 22.26 0.07
CA THR A 167 -11.84 22.57 -0.17
C THR A 167 -11.39 21.93 -1.49
N LEU A 168 -10.77 22.69 -2.37
CA LEU A 168 -10.21 22.20 -3.61
C LEU A 168 -8.84 21.59 -3.35
N CYS A 169 -8.65 20.34 -3.72
CA CYS A 169 -7.39 19.60 -3.69
C CYS A 169 -6.85 19.50 -5.12
N GLU A 170 -5.68 19.99 -5.35
CA GLU A 170 -4.94 19.91 -6.61
C GLU A 170 -3.65 19.14 -6.40
N LEU A 171 -3.43 18.08 -7.19
CA LEU A 171 -2.19 17.31 -7.22
C LEU A 171 -1.33 17.78 -8.39
N TYR A 172 -0.10 18.13 -8.13
CA TYR A 172 0.91 18.51 -9.10
C TYR A 172 2.08 17.53 -9.10
N ASP A 173 2.73 17.34 -10.26
CA ASP A 173 4.05 16.72 -10.33
C ASP A 173 5.15 17.69 -9.86
N LEU A 174 6.40 17.22 -9.84
CA LEU A 174 7.55 18.05 -9.43
C LEU A 174 7.92 19.13 -10.45
N ASP A 175 7.39 19.04 -11.68
CA ASP A 175 7.56 20.03 -12.74
C ASP A 175 6.43 21.08 -12.75
N ASN A 176 5.57 21.07 -11.71
CA ASN A 176 4.40 21.94 -11.54
C ASN A 176 3.27 21.73 -12.56
N ASN A 177 3.19 20.58 -13.22
CA ASN A 177 2.06 20.24 -14.06
C ASN A 177 0.91 19.74 -13.19
N LEU A 178 -0.30 20.25 -13.40
CA LEU A 178 -1.51 19.79 -12.72
C LEU A 178 -1.89 18.40 -13.20
N ILE A 179 -1.88 17.40 -12.31
CA ILE A 179 -2.24 16.02 -12.61
C ILE A 179 -3.72 15.78 -12.38
N LYS A 180 -4.23 16.15 -11.21
CA LYS A 180 -5.63 15.87 -10.79
C LYS A 180 -6.17 16.99 -9.92
N THR A 181 -7.49 17.15 -10.00
CA THR A 181 -8.25 18.08 -9.17
C THR A 181 -9.43 17.34 -8.54
N ARG A 182 -9.68 17.54 -7.25
CA ARG A 182 -10.79 16.97 -6.49
C ARG A 182 -11.32 17.95 -5.44
N LEU A 183 -12.53 17.71 -4.95
CA LEU A 183 -13.12 18.44 -3.83
C LEU A 183 -13.24 17.51 -2.62
N PHE A 184 -13.09 18.09 -1.44
CA PHE A 184 -13.40 17.42 -0.18
C PHE A 184 -14.93 17.31 -0.02
N ASN A 185 -15.37 16.14 0.45
CA ASN A 185 -16.77 15.84 0.74
C ASN A 185 -17.16 16.30 2.17
N SER A 186 -18.41 16.03 2.55
CA SER A 186 -18.95 16.33 3.89
C SER A 186 -18.22 15.61 5.04
N ASP A 187 -17.57 14.49 4.78
CA ASP A 187 -16.77 13.74 5.74
C ASP A 187 -15.35 14.29 5.89
N MET A 188 -15.09 15.46 5.29
CA MET A 188 -13.75 16.08 5.21
C MET A 188 -12.70 15.15 4.57
N GLU A 189 -13.13 14.35 3.60
CA GLU A 189 -12.30 13.39 2.88
C GLU A 189 -12.25 13.70 1.38
N CYS A 190 -11.08 13.48 0.79
CA CYS A 190 -10.84 13.57 -0.64
C CYS A 190 -10.12 12.31 -1.15
N LYS A 191 -10.65 11.68 -2.22
CA LYS A 191 -10.04 10.52 -2.89
C LYS A 191 -9.45 10.92 -4.22
N VAL A 192 -8.13 10.84 -4.33
CA VAL A 192 -7.39 11.18 -5.55
C VAL A 192 -6.94 9.90 -6.24
N PHE A 193 -7.56 9.59 -7.38
CA PHE A 193 -7.14 8.46 -8.21
C PHE A 193 -5.77 8.73 -8.81
N ILE A 194 -4.87 7.76 -8.70
CA ILE A 194 -3.57 7.76 -9.34
C ILE A 194 -3.44 6.52 -10.23
N ASP A 195 -2.79 6.67 -11.37
CA ASP A 195 -2.63 5.60 -12.35
C ASP A 195 -1.31 4.82 -12.12
N SER A 196 -0.39 5.42 -11.37
CA SER A 196 0.92 4.87 -10.98
C SER A 196 1.39 5.54 -9.70
N LYS A 197 2.56 5.14 -9.18
CA LYS A 197 3.26 5.90 -8.14
C LYS A 197 3.66 7.26 -8.69
N ILE A 198 3.48 8.30 -7.88
CA ILE A 198 3.70 9.70 -8.27
C ILE A 198 4.60 10.37 -7.24
N SER A 199 5.64 11.05 -7.71
CA SER A 199 6.34 12.07 -6.93
C SER A 199 5.70 13.41 -7.23
N GLY A 200 5.17 14.08 -6.21
CA GLY A 200 4.45 15.32 -6.43
C GLY A 200 4.08 16.01 -5.13
N TYR A 201 3.24 17.03 -5.20
CA TYR A 201 2.76 17.76 -4.05
C TYR A 201 1.30 18.16 -4.21
N PHE A 202 0.63 18.41 -3.10
CA PHE A 202 -0.75 18.88 -3.06
C PHE A 202 -0.81 20.37 -2.76
N THR A 203 -1.71 21.08 -3.46
CA THR A 203 -2.15 22.44 -3.10
C THR A 203 -3.63 22.39 -2.74
N PHE A 204 -3.97 22.98 -1.61
CA PHE A 204 -5.33 23.08 -1.09
C PHE A 204 -5.80 24.52 -1.14
N LYS A 205 -7.00 24.73 -1.69
CA LYS A 205 -7.61 26.05 -1.86
C LYS A 205 -9.00 26.09 -1.23
N ASP A 206 -9.35 27.22 -0.64
CA ASP A 206 -10.70 27.47 -0.15
C ASP A 206 -11.71 27.67 -1.30
N ARG A 207 -12.97 27.97 -0.94
CA ARG A 207 -14.05 28.25 -1.90
C ARG A 207 -13.76 29.45 -2.81
N ASP A 208 -12.99 30.41 -2.33
CA ASP A 208 -12.59 31.58 -3.08
C ASP A 208 -11.31 31.35 -3.91
N ARG A 209 -10.85 30.12 -4.02
CA ARG A 209 -9.63 29.72 -4.72
C ARG A 209 -8.33 30.24 -4.11
N LYS A 210 -8.36 30.76 -2.90
CA LYS A 210 -7.17 31.19 -2.17
C LYS A 210 -6.46 29.93 -1.62
N VAL A 211 -5.14 29.88 -1.76
CA VAL A 211 -4.32 28.79 -1.22
C VAL A 211 -4.35 28.82 0.30
N ILE A 212 -4.77 27.70 0.90
CA ILE A 212 -4.78 27.46 2.34
C ILE A 212 -3.46 26.81 2.76
N TYR A 213 -3.01 25.83 1.98
CA TYR A 213 -1.83 25.02 2.29
C TYR A 213 -1.25 24.42 1.01
N THR A 214 0.07 24.31 0.96
CA THR A 214 0.79 23.54 -0.05
C THR A 214 1.72 22.56 0.69
N SER A 215 1.68 21.27 0.34
CA SER A 215 2.53 20.28 0.96
C SER A 215 3.96 20.35 0.43
N ASP A 216 4.89 19.75 1.17
CA ASP A 216 6.17 19.38 0.62
C ASP A 216 6.00 18.34 -0.50
N ALA A 217 7.09 18.01 -1.20
CA ALA A 217 7.12 16.94 -2.16
C ALA A 217 6.90 15.57 -1.46
N LEU A 218 5.95 14.79 -1.97
CA LEU A 218 5.52 13.52 -1.42
C LEU A 218 5.75 12.41 -2.43
N GLN A 219 6.01 11.20 -1.92
CA GLN A 219 5.94 9.97 -2.70
C GLN A 219 4.55 9.35 -2.45
N LEU A 220 3.72 9.34 -3.47
CA LEU A 220 2.35 8.86 -3.39
C LEU A 220 2.24 7.48 -4.04
N GLN A 221 1.59 6.56 -3.36
CA GLN A 221 1.26 5.24 -3.90
C GLN A 221 -0.20 4.87 -3.64
N TYR A 222 -0.67 3.84 -4.30
CA TYR A 222 -2.03 3.32 -4.14
C TYR A 222 -2.35 3.03 -2.67
N GLY A 223 -3.53 3.45 -2.22
CA GLY A 223 -4.04 3.16 -0.89
C GLY A 223 -3.47 4.01 0.24
N ASP A 224 -2.52 4.90 -0.03
CA ASP A 224 -2.00 5.81 1.00
C ASP A 224 -3.11 6.67 1.59
N MET A 225 -3.03 6.88 2.90
CA MET A 225 -3.88 7.83 3.61
C MET A 225 -3.03 8.92 4.25
N TRP A 226 -3.39 10.16 3.99
CA TRP A 226 -2.74 11.36 4.49
C TRP A 226 -3.74 12.21 5.26
N VAL A 227 -3.34 12.70 6.42
CA VAL A 227 -4.17 13.55 7.27
C VAL A 227 -3.51 14.92 7.40
N PHE A 228 -4.28 15.97 7.20
CA PHE A 228 -3.82 17.31 7.50
C PHE A 228 -3.83 17.52 9.02
N SER A 229 -2.67 17.81 9.57
CA SER A 229 -2.49 18.05 10.99
C SER A 229 -2.10 19.51 11.25
N PRO A 230 -2.80 20.20 12.16
CA PRO A 230 -2.38 21.51 12.64
C PRO A 230 -1.13 21.42 13.53
N TYR A 231 -0.76 20.22 13.97
CA TYR A 231 0.37 19.97 14.85
C TYR A 231 1.67 19.81 14.07
N ASN A 232 2.76 20.17 14.72
CA ASN A 232 4.11 20.10 14.15
C ASN A 232 4.99 19.19 15.01
N PHE A 233 4.90 17.88 14.76
CA PHE A 233 5.70 16.87 15.46
C PHE A 233 6.67 16.17 14.51
N GLU A 234 7.84 15.81 15.03
CA GLU A 234 8.74 14.80 14.47
C GLU A 234 8.55 13.49 15.24
N ILE A 235 8.54 12.39 14.51
CA ILE A 235 8.60 11.03 15.06
C ILE A 235 10.02 10.55 14.86
N ILE A 236 10.68 10.14 15.95
CA ILE A 236 12.08 9.67 15.93
C ILE A 236 12.07 8.20 16.32
N TYR A 237 12.58 7.35 15.43
CA TYR A 237 12.72 5.92 15.61
C TYR A 237 14.16 5.51 15.30
N HIS A 238 14.82 4.81 16.23
CA HIS A 238 16.24 4.46 16.16
C HIS A 238 17.14 5.64 15.79
N GLY A 239 16.83 6.84 16.32
CA GLY A 239 17.59 8.07 16.09
C GLY A 239 17.34 8.78 14.76
N ASN A 240 16.45 8.27 13.91
CA ASN A 240 16.09 8.85 12.63
C ASN A 240 14.69 9.46 12.68
N VAL A 241 14.50 10.59 12.01
CA VAL A 241 13.16 11.15 11.79
C VAL A 241 12.47 10.28 10.75
N VAL A 242 11.26 9.80 11.09
CA VAL A 242 10.48 8.90 10.25
C VAL A 242 9.05 9.38 10.08
N THR A 243 8.39 8.92 9.03
CA THR A 243 6.95 9.14 8.80
C THR A 243 6.12 7.93 9.23
N ASN A 244 6.72 6.75 9.22
CA ASN A 244 6.17 5.49 9.70
C ASN A 244 7.22 4.72 10.47
N VAL A 245 6.80 3.72 11.22
CA VAL A 245 7.68 2.80 11.93
C VAL A 245 7.56 1.43 11.28
N SER A 246 8.69 0.91 10.78
CA SER A 246 8.77 -0.40 10.11
C SER A 246 9.59 -1.36 10.99
N PRO A 247 8.96 -2.01 11.97
CA PRO A 247 9.64 -2.97 12.83
C PRO A 247 10.05 -4.21 12.03
N ALA A 248 11.09 -4.91 12.49
CA ALA A 248 11.44 -6.20 11.92
C ALA A 248 10.24 -7.18 12.01
N MET A 249 10.12 -8.11 11.08
CA MET A 249 9.06 -9.14 11.04
C MET A 249 9.22 -10.17 12.17
N LEU A 250 9.32 -9.73 13.41
CA LEU A 250 9.42 -10.58 14.59
C LEU A 250 8.05 -10.77 15.22
N GLN A 251 7.91 -11.82 16.00
CA GLN A 251 6.75 -12.01 16.87
C GLN A 251 6.90 -11.06 18.06
N ASP A 252 5.81 -10.52 18.55
CA ASP A 252 5.69 -9.72 19.78
C ASP A 252 6.91 -8.81 20.04
N LEU A 253 6.85 -7.62 19.48
CA LEU A 253 7.93 -6.64 19.55
C LEU A 253 7.55 -5.50 20.48
N GLU A 254 8.47 -5.09 21.35
CA GLU A 254 8.38 -3.83 22.08
C GLU A 254 9.46 -2.87 21.59
N GLU A 255 9.08 -1.66 21.25
CA GLU A 255 9.97 -0.63 20.72
C GLU A 255 9.73 0.72 21.41
N LEU A 256 10.79 1.52 21.51
CA LEU A 256 10.70 2.90 21.99
C LEU A 256 10.79 3.86 20.82
N ILE A 257 9.77 4.69 20.68
CA ILE A 257 9.76 5.81 19.74
C ILE A 257 9.73 7.13 20.52
N THR A 258 10.13 8.21 19.87
CA THR A 258 10.09 9.54 20.46
C THR A 258 9.26 10.48 19.61
N ILE A 259 8.35 11.23 20.23
CA ILE A 259 7.64 12.33 19.60
C ILE A 259 8.26 13.63 20.09
N LYS A 260 8.61 14.52 19.16
CA LYS A 260 9.20 15.83 19.46
C LYS A 260 8.34 16.95 18.90
N ASN A 261 7.95 17.90 19.72
CA ASN A 261 7.28 19.11 19.27
C ASN A 261 8.31 20.02 18.58
N ILE A 262 8.19 20.18 17.27
CA ILE A 262 9.00 21.10 16.46
C ILE A 262 8.23 22.37 16.06
N GLY A 263 7.01 22.53 16.58
CA GLY A 263 6.19 23.74 16.38
C GLY A 263 6.71 24.93 17.19
N ASP A 264 6.06 26.04 16.98
CA ASP A 264 6.34 27.35 17.58
C ASP A 264 5.54 27.62 18.87
N LYS A 265 4.76 26.63 19.32
CA LYS A 265 3.91 26.72 20.51
C LYS A 265 3.82 25.40 21.27
N ASP A 266 3.34 25.49 22.50
CA ASP A 266 2.97 24.33 23.31
C ASP A 266 1.68 23.73 22.78
N TYR A 267 1.55 22.40 22.87
CA TYR A 267 0.32 21.68 22.54
C TYR A 267 -0.20 20.97 23.81
N ASN A 268 -1.53 20.97 23.99
CA ASN A 268 -2.19 20.36 25.14
C ASN A 268 -3.23 19.35 24.67
N ASN A 269 -3.52 18.36 25.52
CA ASN A 269 -4.52 17.31 25.30
C ASN A 269 -4.36 16.56 23.98
N ILE A 270 -3.11 16.22 23.64
CA ILE A 270 -2.79 15.54 22.38
C ILE A 270 -3.09 14.07 22.52
N LYS A 271 -4.01 13.57 21.72
CA LYS A 271 -4.28 12.14 21.59
C LYS A 271 -3.36 11.51 20.54
N ILE A 272 -2.78 10.37 20.89
CA ILE A 272 -1.90 9.60 20.00
C ILE A 272 -2.50 8.22 19.85
N GLY A 273 -2.72 7.83 18.62
CA GLY A 273 -3.14 6.49 18.21
C GLY A 273 -2.20 5.92 17.16
N THR A 274 -2.55 4.76 16.63
CA THR A 274 -1.79 4.10 15.56
C THR A 274 -2.71 3.67 14.43
N GLU A 275 -2.18 3.68 13.21
CA GLU A 275 -2.79 3.09 12.03
C GLU A 275 -1.79 2.14 11.37
N THR A 276 -2.26 0.97 10.96
CA THR A 276 -1.44 -0.03 10.28
C THR A 276 -2.18 -0.62 9.08
N PRO A 277 -1.49 -0.99 7.98
CA PRO A 277 -2.10 -1.71 6.87
C PRO A 277 -2.46 -3.16 7.23
N SER A 278 -1.81 -3.75 8.24
CA SER A 278 -2.08 -5.09 8.74
C SER A 278 -3.14 -5.07 9.86
N ASN A 279 -3.66 -6.26 10.20
CA ASN A 279 -4.56 -6.44 11.34
C ASN A 279 -3.79 -6.76 12.63
N ASP A 280 -2.53 -6.37 12.73
CA ASP A 280 -1.75 -6.52 13.96
C ASP A 280 -2.30 -5.62 15.06
N LEU A 281 -2.28 -6.08 16.30
CA LEU A 281 -2.62 -5.25 17.46
C LEU A 281 -1.41 -4.41 17.85
N ILE A 282 -1.57 -3.09 17.82
CA ILE A 282 -0.55 -2.13 18.21
C ILE A 282 -1.04 -1.35 19.40
N GLN A 283 -0.29 -1.39 20.49
CA GLN A 283 -0.62 -0.71 21.74
C GLN A 283 0.53 0.21 22.17
N LEU A 284 0.18 1.28 22.85
CA LEU A 284 1.08 2.36 23.27
C LEU A 284 1.16 2.45 24.79
N SER A 285 2.34 2.83 25.32
CA SER A 285 2.53 3.06 26.75
C SER A 285 3.54 4.17 27.01
N PHE A 286 3.40 4.92 28.12
CA PHE A 286 4.42 5.85 28.58
C PHE A 286 5.46 5.20 29.50
N ASP A 287 5.10 4.11 30.16
CA ASP A 287 5.92 3.45 31.22
C ASP A 287 6.45 2.06 30.79
N GLY A 288 6.04 1.55 29.62
CA GLY A 288 6.41 0.20 29.15
C GLY A 288 5.69 -0.93 29.92
N ILE A 289 4.69 -0.62 30.74
CA ILE A 289 3.97 -1.59 31.59
C ILE A 289 2.49 -1.56 31.26
N ASN A 290 1.88 -0.37 31.27
CA ASN A 290 0.45 -0.17 31.05
C ASN A 290 0.22 0.24 29.59
N TYR A 291 -0.27 -0.70 28.79
CA TYR A 291 -0.49 -0.52 27.34
C TYR A 291 -1.97 -0.22 27.03
N ALA A 292 -2.20 0.71 26.10
CA ALA A 292 -3.53 1.09 25.59
C ALA A 292 -3.51 1.32 24.08
N ASP A 293 -4.69 1.30 23.44
CA ASP A 293 -4.82 1.53 22.00
C ASP A 293 -4.55 3.00 21.61
N SER A 294 -4.63 3.90 22.58
CA SER A 294 -4.26 5.31 22.40
C SER A 294 -3.79 5.91 23.73
N LEU A 295 -2.95 6.96 23.63
CA LEU A 295 -2.46 7.74 24.76
C LEU A 295 -2.91 9.18 24.65
N THR A 296 -3.01 9.87 25.78
CA THR A 296 -3.20 11.33 25.83
C THR A 296 -1.98 11.96 26.49
N ILE A 297 -1.37 12.92 25.80
CA ILE A 297 -0.35 13.80 26.38
C ILE A 297 -1.03 15.08 26.85
N ASP A 298 -1.09 15.31 28.16
CA ASP A 298 -1.73 16.49 28.75
C ASP A 298 -1.07 17.78 28.23
N SER A 299 0.25 17.80 28.12
CA SER A 299 0.99 18.91 27.56
C SER A 299 2.35 18.45 27.01
N ILE A 300 2.76 19.06 25.89
CA ILE A 300 4.11 18.95 25.34
C ILE A 300 4.58 20.34 24.89
N LYS A 301 5.60 20.85 25.57
CA LYS A 301 6.12 22.21 25.33
C LYS A 301 6.86 22.27 23.97
N GLN A 302 7.03 23.49 23.49
CA GLN A 302 7.88 23.73 22.32
C GLN A 302 9.27 23.09 22.54
N ARG A 303 9.75 22.34 21.53
CA ARG A 303 11.02 21.60 21.52
C ARG A 303 11.12 20.43 22.51
N GLU A 304 10.10 20.19 23.31
CA GLU A 304 10.05 19.03 24.20
C GLU A 304 9.89 17.72 23.41
N SER A 305 10.45 16.66 23.97
CA SER A 305 10.34 15.31 23.43
C SER A 305 9.73 14.37 24.48
N LYS A 306 8.89 13.43 24.04
CA LYS A 306 8.32 12.36 24.89
C LYS A 306 8.57 10.99 24.27
N GLY A 307 9.07 10.06 25.07
CA GLY A 307 9.18 8.66 24.70
C GLY A 307 7.84 7.94 24.80
N ILE A 308 7.59 7.04 23.88
CA ILE A 308 6.39 6.18 23.84
C ILE A 308 6.87 4.77 23.52
N TYR A 309 6.56 3.84 24.40
CA TYR A 309 6.73 2.41 24.15
C TYR A 309 5.59 1.93 23.26
N VAL A 310 5.94 1.16 22.25
CA VAL A 310 4.99 0.54 21.31
C VAL A 310 5.12 -0.97 21.45
N LYS A 311 3.99 -1.63 21.66
CA LYS A 311 3.92 -3.09 21.66
C LYS A 311 3.12 -3.55 20.46
N ILE A 312 3.71 -4.47 19.70
CA ILE A 312 3.11 -5.03 18.50
C ILE A 312 2.86 -6.51 18.73
N THR A 313 1.60 -6.91 18.70
CA THR A 313 1.19 -8.32 18.79
C THR A 313 0.74 -8.78 17.42
N LYS A 314 1.42 -9.78 16.87
CA LYS A 314 1.15 -10.35 15.56
C LYS A 314 -0.22 -11.00 15.51
N ASN A 315 -1.05 -10.60 14.54
CA ASN A 315 -2.25 -11.35 14.21
C ASN A 315 -1.85 -12.63 13.43
N ALA A 316 -2.26 -13.80 13.95
CA ALA A 316 -1.95 -15.09 13.35
C ALA A 316 -2.61 -15.29 11.96
N GLU A 317 -3.65 -14.52 11.64
CA GLU A 317 -4.34 -14.57 10.35
C GLU A 317 -3.62 -13.75 9.26
N ASN A 318 -2.65 -12.93 9.64
CA ASN A 318 -1.90 -12.14 8.68
C ASN A 318 -0.99 -13.03 7.84
N HIS A 319 -1.00 -12.74 6.54
CA HIS A 319 -0.06 -13.27 5.57
C HIS A 319 1.40 -13.08 6.01
N ASN A 320 2.30 -14.04 5.73
CA ASN A 320 3.71 -13.96 6.15
C ASN A 320 4.45 -12.74 5.58
N PHE A 321 4.03 -12.21 4.43
CA PHE A 321 4.59 -11.04 3.76
C PHE A 321 3.70 -9.80 3.83
N ALA A 322 2.71 -9.79 4.72
CA ALA A 322 1.94 -8.58 5.01
C ALA A 322 2.86 -7.48 5.50
N VAL A 323 2.64 -6.27 4.99
CA VAL A 323 3.40 -5.10 5.43
C VAL A 323 2.99 -4.76 6.85
N ARG A 324 3.99 -4.57 7.73
CA ARG A 324 3.83 -4.40 9.18
C ARG A 324 4.22 -3.03 9.68
N ASP A 325 4.32 -2.07 8.77
CA ASP A 325 4.51 -0.67 9.16
C ASP A 325 3.31 -0.16 9.92
N PHE A 326 3.55 0.80 10.80
CA PHE A 326 2.49 1.59 11.38
C PHE A 326 2.84 3.08 11.39
N HIS A 327 1.82 3.90 11.42
CA HIS A 327 1.91 5.34 11.55
C HIS A 327 1.32 5.80 12.86
N LEU A 328 1.91 6.84 13.47
CA LEU A 328 1.30 7.52 14.60
C LEU A 328 0.29 8.55 14.10
N VAL A 329 -0.92 8.44 14.59
CA VAL A 329 -1.99 9.41 14.36
C VAL A 329 -2.05 10.34 15.56
N ILE A 330 -1.87 11.64 15.31
CA ILE A 330 -1.87 12.67 16.35
C ILE A 330 -3.06 13.58 16.13
N SER A 331 -3.95 13.64 17.11
CA SER A 331 -5.18 14.43 17.09
C SER A 331 -5.41 15.17 18.43
N GLU A 332 -6.47 15.93 18.54
CA GLU A 332 -7.00 16.49 19.79
C GLU A 332 -7.85 15.46 20.51
#